data_0241a95a6c2fe57ea967d7beb635cbe2
#
_entry.id   0241a95a6c2fe57ea967d7beb635cbe2
#
_cell.length_a   1.000
_cell.length_b   1.000
_cell.length_c   1.000
_cell.angle_alpha   90.00
_cell.angle_beta   90.00
_cell.angle_gamma   90.00
#
_symmetry.space_group_name_H-M   'P 1'
#
loop_
_entity.id
_entity.type
_entity.pdbx_description
1 polymer ?
#
loop_
_entity_poly.entity_id
_entity_poly.type
_entity_poly.pdbx_seq_one_letter_code
_entity_poly.pdbx_strand_id
1 'polypeptide(L)'
;MAMKGGGYYSQRTRGAKDVIDNASEMLVEAADAIDPPGKGRAIVLADFGAADGGTSESALRKCIERVRMRFSDAQIQVSYTDLPSNDFSALFKNLLGFGSLTANTYLTDIENVYVNACGIGFHKQLLPDASLDIGFSATAMHYISEKPGPIENHVHMVGASSNTLTAYAAQAQKNWNDLLLARANELRPNGQLVMLNFGIDEEGRYLGHTGGVNMFDTFANLWTQMRDEGVISSDEFINTAFPQYYRTVEEFCAPFKNEDSLVYQAGLRLISARTGVVKCPYRKAYDESDGTMSAREFAQSYIPTLRSWSEAVFLNGLDDARPLEQRHLIVDDFYKRYEDRVASDPDGHAMDYVHCYLAVRKIADQS
;
A
#
# COMPACT_ATOMS: atom_id res chain seq x y z
N MET A 1 8.55 -2.30 8.19
CA MET A 1 8.16 -3.72 7.97
C MET A 1 8.28 -3.95 6.46
N ALA A 2 9.12 -4.87 6.01
CA ALA A 2 9.26 -5.18 4.59
C ALA A 2 8.28 -6.29 4.19
N MET A 3 7.79 -6.23 2.96
CA MET A 3 7.01 -7.31 2.34
C MET A 3 7.90 -8.53 2.08
N LYS A 4 7.29 -9.70 1.90
CA LYS A 4 8.03 -10.93 1.58
C LYS A 4 8.70 -10.78 0.21
N GLY A 5 10.03 -10.91 0.17
CA GLY A 5 10.86 -10.70 -1.04
C GLY A 5 10.69 -11.79 -2.11
N GLY A 6 11.51 -11.72 -3.19
CA GLY A 6 11.56 -12.73 -4.26
C GLY A 6 10.38 -12.69 -5.24
N GLY A 7 9.71 -11.54 -5.42
CA GLY A 7 8.54 -11.42 -6.31
C GLY A 7 7.26 -12.05 -5.76
N TYR A 8 7.28 -12.50 -4.50
CA TYR A 8 6.13 -13.17 -3.88
C TYR A 8 4.92 -12.26 -3.75
N TYR A 9 5.16 -10.96 -3.46
CA TYR A 9 4.10 -9.98 -3.28
C TYR A 9 3.26 -9.83 -4.55
N SER A 10 3.86 -9.43 -5.67
CA SER A 10 3.14 -9.21 -6.93
C SER A 10 2.44 -10.45 -7.47
N GLN A 11 2.99 -11.65 -7.22
CA GLN A 11 2.36 -12.91 -7.64
C GLN A 11 1.09 -13.25 -6.85
N ARG A 12 0.98 -12.79 -5.61
CA ARG A 12 -0.09 -13.18 -4.68
C ARG A 12 -1.10 -12.07 -4.38
N THR A 13 -0.85 -10.83 -4.80
CA THR A 13 -1.73 -9.68 -4.54
C THR A 13 -2.42 -9.16 -5.79
N ARG A 14 -3.15 -10.03 -6.50
CA ARG A 14 -3.91 -9.66 -7.72
C ARG A 14 -4.86 -8.48 -7.49
N GLY A 15 -5.55 -8.44 -6.34
CA GLY A 15 -6.44 -7.32 -6.00
C GLY A 15 -5.71 -5.98 -5.85
N ALA A 16 -4.47 -5.96 -5.39
CA ALA A 16 -3.66 -4.74 -5.34
C ALA A 16 -3.35 -4.22 -6.76
N LYS A 17 -3.09 -5.13 -7.71
CA LYS A 17 -2.90 -4.76 -9.11
C LYS A 17 -4.19 -4.15 -9.69
N ASP A 18 -5.35 -4.76 -9.45
CA ASP A 18 -6.64 -4.25 -9.93
C ASP A 18 -6.94 -2.85 -9.37
N VAL A 19 -6.60 -2.59 -8.11
CA VAL A 19 -6.69 -1.25 -7.50
C VAL A 19 -5.83 -0.24 -8.25
N ILE A 20 -4.59 -0.59 -8.59
CA ILE A 20 -3.66 0.28 -9.31
C ILE A 20 -4.13 0.51 -10.75
N ASP A 21 -4.60 -0.53 -11.42
CA ASP A 21 -5.12 -0.43 -12.78
C ASP A 21 -6.34 0.52 -12.85
N ASN A 22 -7.19 0.54 -11.82
CA ASN A 22 -8.31 1.49 -11.68
C ASN A 22 -7.87 2.96 -11.48
N ALA A 23 -6.60 3.22 -11.16
CA ALA A 23 -6.04 4.55 -11.04
C ALA A 23 -5.21 4.98 -12.26
N SER A 24 -5.09 4.12 -13.28
CA SER A 24 -4.27 4.42 -14.46
C SER A 24 -4.66 5.73 -15.14
N GLU A 25 -5.97 6.02 -15.22
CA GLU A 25 -6.46 7.28 -15.79
C GLU A 25 -6.00 8.50 -14.99
N MET A 26 -5.96 8.41 -13.66
CA MET A 26 -5.46 9.51 -12.80
C MET A 26 -3.98 9.80 -13.07
N LEU A 27 -3.18 8.78 -13.38
CA LEU A 27 -1.78 8.96 -13.77
C LEU A 27 -1.64 9.55 -15.17
N VAL A 28 -2.53 9.19 -16.10
CA VAL A 28 -2.60 9.81 -17.44
C VAL A 28 -2.98 11.28 -17.32
N GLU A 29 -3.99 11.61 -16.51
CA GLU A 29 -4.39 13.00 -16.22
C GLU A 29 -3.25 13.78 -15.55
N ALA A 30 -2.53 13.17 -14.63
CA ALA A 30 -1.33 13.77 -14.02
C ALA A 30 -0.24 14.06 -15.07
N ALA A 31 -0.01 13.12 -15.99
CA ALA A 31 0.93 13.33 -17.10
C ALA A 31 0.47 14.44 -18.06
N ASP A 32 -0.84 14.67 -18.19
CA ASP A 32 -1.38 15.79 -18.98
C ASP A 32 -1.24 17.14 -18.30
N ALA A 33 -1.17 17.17 -16.98
CA ALA A 33 -1.16 18.39 -16.20
C ALA A 33 0.24 18.97 -15.95
N ILE A 34 1.32 18.19 -16.11
CA ILE A 34 2.69 18.69 -15.88
C ILE A 34 3.15 19.63 -16.99
N ASP A 35 4.05 20.54 -16.63
CA ASP A 35 4.68 21.46 -17.56
C ASP A 35 5.72 20.77 -18.45
N PRO A 36 6.02 21.34 -19.65
CA PRO A 36 7.13 20.88 -20.47
C PRO A 36 8.45 20.90 -19.70
N PRO A 37 9.32 19.90 -19.88
CA PRO A 37 10.64 19.94 -19.26
C PRO A 37 11.46 21.10 -19.83
N GLY A 38 12.11 21.84 -18.94
CA GLY A 38 13.11 22.83 -19.35
C GLY A 38 14.29 22.15 -20.06
N LYS A 39 15.07 22.94 -20.82
CA LYS A 39 16.23 22.42 -21.58
C LYS A 39 17.22 21.67 -20.68
N GLY A 40 17.53 20.41 -21.05
CA GLY A 40 18.49 19.56 -20.34
C GLY A 40 17.94 18.95 -19.02
N ARG A 41 16.65 19.04 -18.77
CA ARG A 41 15.99 18.47 -17.59
C ARG A 41 15.21 17.21 -17.95
N ALA A 42 15.33 16.18 -17.14
CA ALA A 42 14.46 15.01 -17.22
C ALA A 42 13.09 15.32 -16.57
N ILE A 43 12.05 14.65 -17.02
CA ILE A 43 10.78 14.51 -16.30
C ILE A 43 10.98 13.42 -15.26
N VAL A 44 10.70 13.73 -13.99
CA VAL A 44 10.94 12.84 -12.86
C VAL A 44 9.62 12.30 -12.32
N LEU A 45 9.47 10.98 -12.33
CA LEU A 45 8.41 10.24 -11.69
C LEU A 45 8.97 9.56 -10.44
N ALA A 46 8.14 9.35 -9.41
CA ALA A 46 8.50 8.52 -8.26
C ALA A 46 7.38 7.59 -7.87
N ASP A 47 7.74 6.35 -7.50
CA ASP A 47 6.84 5.35 -6.89
C ASP A 47 7.23 5.18 -5.42
N PHE A 48 6.35 5.61 -4.51
CA PHE A 48 6.58 5.61 -3.06
C PHE A 48 5.95 4.38 -2.41
N GLY A 49 6.79 3.47 -1.92
CA GLY A 49 6.38 2.17 -1.37
C GLY A 49 6.22 1.12 -2.48
N ALA A 50 7.23 1.03 -3.32
CA ALA A 50 7.19 0.30 -4.59
C ALA A 50 7.22 -1.23 -4.46
N ALA A 51 7.62 -1.78 -3.31
CA ALA A 51 7.86 -3.20 -3.11
C ALA A 51 8.79 -3.79 -4.22
N ASP A 52 8.32 -4.78 -4.98
CA ASP A 52 9.05 -5.38 -6.10
C ASP A 52 8.76 -4.72 -7.48
N GLY A 53 8.02 -3.60 -7.50
CA GLY A 53 7.69 -2.81 -8.70
C GLY A 53 6.70 -3.46 -9.65
N GLY A 54 6.33 -4.71 -9.43
CA GLY A 54 5.54 -5.47 -10.40
C GLY A 54 4.06 -5.07 -10.46
N THR A 55 3.50 -4.59 -9.36
CA THR A 55 2.09 -4.16 -9.33
C THR A 55 1.87 -2.78 -9.96
N SER A 56 2.87 -1.90 -9.92
CA SER A 56 2.78 -0.52 -10.45
C SER A 56 3.24 -0.39 -11.91
N GLU A 57 3.91 -1.41 -12.46
CA GLU A 57 4.52 -1.34 -13.80
C GLU A 57 3.53 -0.93 -14.89
N SER A 58 2.35 -1.58 -14.97
CA SER A 58 1.36 -1.29 -16.01
C SER A 58 0.77 0.12 -15.94
N ALA A 59 0.58 0.66 -14.74
CA ALA A 59 0.06 2.01 -14.55
C ALA A 59 1.13 3.06 -14.84
N LEU A 60 2.37 2.83 -14.39
CA LEU A 60 3.50 3.69 -14.72
C LEU A 60 3.82 3.67 -16.21
N ARG A 61 3.72 2.52 -16.89
CA ARG A 61 3.85 2.41 -18.35
C ARG A 61 2.89 3.38 -19.05
N LYS A 62 1.60 3.37 -18.73
CA LYS A 62 0.60 4.27 -19.33
C LYS A 62 0.94 5.75 -19.09
N CYS A 63 1.40 6.07 -17.88
CA CYS A 63 1.87 7.42 -17.55
C CYS A 63 3.08 7.81 -18.41
N ILE A 64 4.10 6.96 -18.51
CA ILE A 64 5.31 7.18 -19.30
C ILE A 64 4.98 7.31 -20.80
N GLU A 65 4.13 6.46 -21.32
CA GLU A 65 3.64 6.53 -22.71
C GLU A 65 2.94 7.86 -22.97
N ARG A 66 2.11 8.33 -22.02
CA ARG A 66 1.44 9.64 -22.13
C ARG A 66 2.44 10.80 -22.09
N VAL A 67 3.42 10.75 -21.19
CA VAL A 67 4.52 11.73 -21.14
C VAL A 67 5.28 11.71 -22.47
N ARG A 68 5.59 10.55 -23.03
CA ARG A 68 6.29 10.40 -24.32
C ARG A 68 5.49 10.97 -25.50
N MET A 69 4.16 10.75 -25.52
CA MET A 69 3.30 11.37 -26.53
C MET A 69 3.30 12.89 -26.50
N ARG A 70 3.40 13.49 -25.30
CA ARG A 70 3.43 14.95 -25.12
C ARG A 70 4.81 15.53 -25.40
N PHE A 71 5.86 14.81 -25.03
CA PHE A 71 7.26 15.27 -25.03
C PHE A 71 8.16 14.20 -25.62
N SER A 72 8.18 14.08 -26.96
CA SER A 72 8.81 12.96 -27.72
C SER A 72 10.25 12.69 -27.34
N ASP A 73 11.06 13.73 -27.09
CA ASP A 73 12.50 13.64 -26.86
C ASP A 73 12.89 13.79 -25.38
N ALA A 74 11.91 13.94 -24.49
CA ALA A 74 12.19 14.11 -23.07
C ALA A 74 12.90 12.89 -22.47
N GLN A 75 13.91 13.12 -21.66
CA GLN A 75 14.44 12.09 -20.76
C GLN A 75 13.43 11.92 -19.61
N ILE A 76 13.15 10.67 -19.25
CA ILE A 76 12.23 10.34 -18.14
C ILE A 76 13.04 9.55 -17.10
N GLN A 77 12.96 9.99 -15.85
CA GLN A 77 13.56 9.27 -14.72
C GLN A 77 12.45 8.74 -13.83
N VAL A 78 12.52 7.46 -13.47
CA VAL A 78 11.61 6.83 -12.50
C VAL A 78 12.41 6.46 -11.26
N SER A 79 12.01 7.00 -10.11
CA SER A 79 12.64 6.74 -8.81
C SER A 79 11.72 5.83 -7.97
N TYR A 80 12.16 4.60 -7.73
CA TYR A 80 11.46 3.66 -6.86
C TYR A 80 11.95 3.82 -5.43
N THR A 81 11.02 4.00 -4.49
CA THR A 81 11.39 4.19 -3.08
C THR A 81 10.69 3.17 -2.19
N ASP A 82 11.43 2.64 -1.23
CA ASP A 82 10.90 1.72 -0.21
C ASP A 82 11.83 1.71 1.01
N LEU A 83 11.50 0.89 2.02
CA LEU A 83 12.36 0.69 3.19
C LEU A 83 13.73 0.10 2.80
N PRO A 84 14.79 0.34 3.59
CA PRO A 84 16.12 -0.22 3.31
C PRO A 84 16.16 -1.75 3.25
N SER A 85 15.19 -2.41 3.90
CA SER A 85 15.04 -3.86 3.93
C SER A 85 14.29 -4.43 2.71
N ASN A 86 13.84 -3.59 1.76
CA ASN A 86 13.18 -4.06 0.55
C ASN A 86 14.15 -4.83 -0.36
N ASP A 87 13.62 -5.82 -1.08
CA ASP A 87 14.38 -6.57 -2.09
C ASP A 87 14.46 -5.79 -3.41
N PHE A 88 15.35 -4.78 -3.45
CA PHE A 88 15.60 -3.99 -4.66
C PHE A 88 16.19 -4.83 -5.80
N SER A 89 16.82 -5.99 -5.51
CA SER A 89 17.26 -6.90 -6.55
C SER A 89 16.10 -7.52 -7.31
N ALA A 90 15.01 -7.89 -6.61
CA ALA A 90 13.79 -8.37 -7.25
C ALA A 90 13.14 -7.27 -8.08
N LEU A 91 13.09 -6.03 -7.58
CA LEU A 91 12.56 -4.88 -8.30
C LEU A 91 13.30 -4.67 -9.65
N PHE A 92 14.62 -4.59 -9.65
CA PHE A 92 15.38 -4.40 -10.89
C PHE A 92 15.27 -5.60 -11.85
N LYS A 93 15.21 -6.83 -11.34
CA LYS A 93 14.95 -8.01 -12.18
C LYS A 93 13.59 -7.94 -12.86
N ASN A 94 12.55 -7.54 -12.14
CA ASN A 94 11.21 -7.36 -12.70
C ASN A 94 11.22 -6.30 -13.80
N LEU A 95 11.81 -5.14 -13.56
CA LEU A 95 11.87 -4.02 -14.52
C LEU A 95 12.69 -4.34 -15.77
N LEU A 96 13.72 -5.21 -15.66
CA LEU A 96 14.54 -5.64 -16.78
C LEU A 96 13.97 -6.88 -17.52
N GLY A 97 12.77 -7.35 -17.15
CA GLY A 97 12.14 -8.50 -17.77
C GLY A 97 12.75 -9.87 -17.38
N PHE A 98 13.61 -9.91 -16.35
CA PHE A 98 14.20 -11.15 -15.81
C PHE A 98 13.41 -11.71 -14.62
N GLY A 99 12.36 -11.01 -14.21
CA GLY A 99 11.48 -11.40 -13.11
C GLY A 99 10.34 -12.32 -13.55
N SER A 100 9.44 -12.60 -12.62
CA SER A 100 8.32 -13.54 -12.83
C SER A 100 7.10 -12.93 -13.54
N LEU A 101 7.09 -11.62 -13.83
CA LEU A 101 5.85 -10.92 -14.16
C LEU A 101 5.62 -10.65 -15.63
N THR A 102 6.59 -10.19 -16.38
CA THR A 102 6.46 -10.00 -17.85
C THR A 102 7.84 -9.96 -18.50
N ALA A 103 7.94 -10.44 -19.76
CA ALA A 103 9.16 -10.30 -20.55
C ALA A 103 9.37 -8.86 -21.06
N ASN A 104 8.29 -8.07 -21.18
CA ASN A 104 8.30 -6.71 -21.74
C ASN A 104 7.80 -5.70 -20.70
N THR A 105 8.66 -4.77 -20.32
CA THR A 105 8.37 -3.69 -19.39
C THR A 105 8.58 -2.33 -20.09
N TYR A 106 8.10 -1.23 -19.48
CA TYR A 106 8.35 0.09 -20.04
C TYR A 106 9.85 0.38 -20.17
N LEU A 107 10.70 -0.18 -19.28
CA LEU A 107 12.15 0.03 -19.30
C LEU A 107 12.82 -0.68 -20.49
N THR A 108 12.25 -1.81 -20.96
CA THR A 108 12.76 -2.53 -22.13
C THR A 108 12.22 -1.99 -23.44
N ASP A 109 11.04 -1.38 -23.44
CA ASP A 109 10.31 -1.04 -24.67
C ASP A 109 10.35 0.46 -25.01
N ILE A 110 10.60 1.34 -24.03
CA ILE A 110 10.56 2.79 -24.21
C ILE A 110 11.96 3.39 -24.05
N GLU A 111 12.46 4.04 -25.08
CA GLU A 111 13.76 4.68 -25.06
C GLU A 111 13.80 5.93 -24.16
N ASN A 112 15.00 6.30 -23.70
CA ASN A 112 15.27 7.46 -22.85
C ASN A 112 14.51 7.44 -21.50
N VAL A 113 14.25 6.23 -20.97
CA VAL A 113 13.74 6.02 -19.61
C VAL A 113 14.87 5.49 -18.72
N TYR A 114 15.10 6.12 -17.59
CA TYR A 114 16.16 5.81 -16.62
C TYR A 114 15.52 5.49 -15.27
N VAL A 115 16.07 4.50 -14.59
CA VAL A 115 15.51 4.03 -13.30
C VAL A 115 16.57 4.09 -12.22
N ASN A 116 16.18 4.54 -11.04
CA ASN A 116 16.94 4.45 -9.81
C ASN A 116 16.08 3.98 -8.65
N ALA A 117 16.70 3.66 -7.51
CA ALA A 117 15.99 3.30 -6.29
C ALA A 117 16.58 4.02 -5.07
N CYS A 118 15.72 4.32 -4.07
CA CYS A 118 16.07 4.94 -2.81
C CYS A 118 15.55 4.08 -1.65
N GLY A 119 16.45 3.58 -0.81
CA GLY A 119 16.15 2.74 0.35
C GLY A 119 15.87 3.57 1.61
N ILE A 120 14.92 4.50 1.56
CA ILE A 120 14.50 5.34 2.70
C ILE A 120 12.97 5.38 2.73
N GLY A 121 12.38 5.28 3.94
CA GLY A 121 10.93 5.31 4.11
C GLY A 121 10.30 6.66 3.74
N PHE A 122 9.14 6.63 3.13
CA PHE A 122 8.42 7.76 2.53
C PHE A 122 7.94 8.84 3.54
N HIS A 123 8.06 8.65 4.83
CA HIS A 123 7.78 9.68 5.83
C HIS A 123 8.83 10.82 5.86
N LYS A 124 9.93 10.66 5.10
CA LYS A 124 10.99 11.66 4.95
C LYS A 124 11.01 12.21 3.54
N GLN A 125 11.68 13.32 3.34
CA GLN A 125 12.02 13.80 2.01
C GLN A 125 13.04 12.86 1.36
N LEU A 126 12.79 12.43 0.13
CA LEU A 126 13.55 11.41 -0.60
C LEU A 126 14.21 11.95 -1.87
N LEU A 127 13.66 13.02 -2.41
CA LEU A 127 14.12 13.68 -3.62
C LEU A 127 14.52 15.13 -3.32
N PRO A 128 15.42 15.73 -4.10
CA PRO A 128 15.77 17.13 -3.96
C PRO A 128 14.55 18.05 -4.11
N ASP A 129 14.65 19.25 -3.54
CA ASP A 129 13.61 20.26 -3.65
C ASP A 129 13.25 20.56 -5.12
N ALA A 130 11.97 20.69 -5.38
CA ALA A 130 11.42 21.01 -6.69
C ALA A 130 12.01 20.16 -7.85
N SER A 131 12.19 18.86 -7.63
CA SER A 131 12.74 17.92 -8.62
C SER A 131 11.71 16.97 -9.21
N LEU A 132 10.58 16.73 -8.52
CA LEU A 132 9.56 15.76 -8.85
C LEU A 132 8.46 16.35 -9.71
N ASP A 133 8.12 15.70 -10.81
CA ASP A 133 6.99 16.10 -11.67
C ASP A 133 5.73 15.30 -11.34
N ILE A 134 5.84 13.98 -11.15
CA ILE A 134 4.70 13.11 -10.81
C ILE A 134 5.12 12.14 -9.69
N GLY A 135 4.44 12.23 -8.55
CA GLY A 135 4.55 11.23 -7.47
C GLY A 135 3.39 10.27 -7.50
N PHE A 136 3.69 8.99 -7.33
CA PHE A 136 2.71 7.91 -7.23
C PHE A 136 2.94 7.13 -5.94
N SER A 137 1.87 6.68 -5.33
CA SER A 137 1.92 5.70 -4.24
C SER A 137 0.65 4.87 -4.22
N ALA A 138 0.80 3.58 -4.11
CA ALA A 138 -0.33 2.68 -3.99
C ALA A 138 -0.18 1.73 -2.82
N THR A 139 -1.21 1.64 -1.98
CA THR A 139 -1.32 0.64 -0.90
C THR A 139 -0.13 0.69 0.09
N ALA A 140 0.44 1.88 0.33
CA ALA A 140 1.61 2.05 1.20
C ALA A 140 1.43 3.12 2.30
N MET A 141 0.86 4.28 2.01
CA MET A 141 0.87 5.43 2.92
C MET A 141 -0.18 5.38 4.06
N HIS A 142 -0.83 4.23 4.25
CA HIS A 142 -1.64 3.92 5.43
C HIS A 142 -0.81 3.36 6.59
N TYR A 143 0.46 2.99 6.36
CA TYR A 143 1.40 2.63 7.43
C TYR A 143 1.79 3.87 8.23
N ILE A 144 1.82 3.70 9.58
CA ILE A 144 2.32 4.73 10.51
C ILE A 144 3.79 4.45 10.87
N SER A 145 4.54 5.50 11.17
CA SER A 145 5.98 5.41 11.43
C SER A 145 6.31 4.65 12.71
N GLU A 146 5.44 4.73 13.71
CA GLU A 146 5.57 4.05 14.99
C GLU A 146 4.20 3.74 15.58
N LYS A 147 4.11 2.67 16.36
CA LYS A 147 2.89 2.30 17.10
C LYS A 147 2.81 3.16 18.36
N PRO A 148 1.72 3.92 18.58
CA PRO A 148 1.59 4.76 19.78
C PRO A 148 1.34 3.96 21.06
N GLY A 149 1.01 2.69 20.95
CA GLY A 149 0.81 1.78 22.07
C GLY A 149 0.20 0.45 21.62
N PRO A 150 -0.02 -0.48 22.55
CA PRO A 150 -0.67 -1.75 22.28
C PRO A 150 -2.15 -1.56 21.96
N ILE A 151 -2.70 -2.53 21.23
CA ILE A 151 -4.15 -2.64 21.00
C ILE A 151 -4.67 -3.78 21.88
N GLU A 152 -5.49 -3.43 22.85
CA GLU A 152 -6.07 -4.41 23.77
C GLU A 152 -7.04 -5.35 23.03
N ASN A 153 -6.86 -6.65 23.22
CA ASN A 153 -7.74 -7.70 22.69
C ASN A 153 -7.93 -7.72 21.15
N HIS A 154 -7.10 -6.98 20.41
CA HIS A 154 -7.15 -6.96 18.95
C HIS A 154 -5.76 -6.73 18.36
N VAL A 155 -5.57 -7.05 17.06
CA VAL A 155 -4.30 -6.89 16.35
C VAL A 155 -4.25 -5.68 15.42
N HIS A 156 -5.38 -4.99 15.20
CA HIS A 156 -5.49 -3.87 14.26
C HIS A 156 -6.34 -2.74 14.84
N MET A 157 -6.10 -1.49 14.40
CA MET A 157 -6.77 -0.28 14.90
C MET A 157 -8.30 -0.32 14.77
N VAL A 158 -8.85 -1.07 13.83
CA VAL A 158 -10.31 -1.18 13.63
C VAL A 158 -11.04 -1.82 14.82
N GLY A 159 -10.33 -2.61 15.65
CA GLY A 159 -10.85 -3.16 16.91
C GLY A 159 -10.29 -2.49 18.16
N ALA A 160 -9.63 -1.34 18.04
CA ALA A 160 -9.04 -0.63 19.17
C ALA A 160 -10.11 0.05 20.04
N SER A 161 -9.84 0.15 21.35
CA SER A 161 -10.65 0.99 22.26
C SER A 161 -10.57 2.48 21.89
N SER A 162 -11.52 3.28 22.32
CA SER A 162 -11.59 4.71 21.99
C SER A 162 -10.29 5.47 22.33
N ASN A 163 -9.68 5.20 23.47
CA ASN A 163 -8.44 5.86 23.89
C ASN A 163 -7.26 5.47 22.98
N THR A 164 -7.11 4.17 22.70
CA THR A 164 -6.07 3.65 21.80
C THR A 164 -6.29 4.18 20.39
N LEU A 165 -7.53 4.16 19.90
CA LEU A 165 -7.88 4.70 18.59
C LEU A 165 -7.51 6.18 18.45
N THR A 166 -7.77 6.99 19.48
CA THR A 166 -7.39 8.42 19.50
C THR A 166 -5.88 8.61 19.36
N ALA A 167 -5.06 7.79 20.05
CA ALA A 167 -3.62 7.85 19.94
C ALA A 167 -3.11 7.44 18.54
N TYR A 168 -3.72 6.39 17.95
CA TYR A 168 -3.41 5.98 16.57
C TYR A 168 -3.81 7.05 15.56
N ALA A 169 -4.97 7.69 15.70
CA ALA A 169 -5.41 8.79 14.86
C ALA A 169 -4.46 9.99 14.91
N ALA A 170 -4.03 10.38 16.11
CA ALA A 170 -3.07 11.48 16.28
C ALA A 170 -1.71 11.19 15.60
N GLN A 171 -1.18 9.98 15.79
CA GLN A 171 0.05 9.54 15.13
C GLN A 171 -0.12 9.50 13.60
N ALA A 172 -1.23 8.98 13.13
CA ALA A 172 -1.56 8.88 11.72
C ALA A 172 -1.69 10.27 11.08
N GLN A 173 -2.35 11.22 11.76
CA GLN A 173 -2.47 12.60 11.27
C GLN A 173 -1.11 13.29 11.17
N LYS A 174 -0.26 13.14 12.21
CA LYS A 174 1.10 13.64 12.17
C LYS A 174 1.88 13.07 10.98
N ASN A 175 1.84 11.75 10.79
CA ASN A 175 2.54 11.09 9.69
C ASN A 175 2.01 11.54 8.31
N TRP A 176 0.69 11.76 8.18
CA TRP A 176 0.09 12.23 6.93
C TRP A 176 0.56 13.64 6.59
N ASN A 177 0.61 14.54 7.57
CA ASN A 177 1.13 15.90 7.39
C ASN A 177 2.62 15.91 7.05
N ASP A 178 3.45 15.16 7.78
CA ASP A 178 4.90 15.06 7.55
C ASP A 178 5.19 14.55 6.14
N LEU A 179 4.46 13.51 5.71
CA LEU A 179 4.56 12.93 4.39
C LEU A 179 4.19 13.94 3.30
N LEU A 180 3.05 14.63 3.44
CA LEU A 180 2.58 15.60 2.48
C LEU A 180 3.53 16.80 2.37
N LEU A 181 4.10 17.27 3.48
CA LEU A 181 5.09 18.36 3.50
C LEU A 181 6.38 17.93 2.79
N ALA A 182 6.86 16.70 3.00
CA ALA A 182 8.00 16.19 2.27
C ALA A 182 7.73 16.14 0.75
N ARG A 183 6.55 15.68 0.34
CA ARG A 183 6.13 15.68 -1.08
C ARG A 183 5.99 17.10 -1.62
N ALA A 184 5.48 18.05 -0.81
CA ALA A 184 5.36 19.46 -1.22
C ALA A 184 6.72 20.07 -1.52
N ASN A 185 7.77 19.76 -0.76
CA ASN A 185 9.12 20.21 -1.02
C ASN A 185 9.70 19.60 -2.31
N GLU A 186 9.47 18.32 -2.53
CA GLU A 186 9.98 17.59 -3.69
C GLU A 186 9.31 17.99 -5.00
N LEU A 187 8.01 18.30 -4.95
CA LEU A 187 7.23 18.64 -6.14
C LEU A 187 7.64 19.99 -6.73
N ARG A 188 7.75 20.01 -8.03
CA ARG A 188 7.81 21.24 -8.83
C ARG A 188 6.47 21.98 -8.79
N PRO A 189 6.46 23.26 -9.12
CA PRO A 189 5.22 23.93 -9.50
C PRO A 189 4.49 23.12 -10.59
N ASN A 190 3.18 22.98 -10.44
CA ASN A 190 2.31 22.13 -11.24
C ASN A 190 2.59 20.60 -11.18
N GLY A 191 3.55 20.17 -10.36
CA GLY A 191 3.77 18.74 -10.09
C GLY A 191 2.54 18.08 -9.46
N GLN A 192 2.36 16.79 -9.74
CA GLN A 192 1.16 16.02 -9.41
C GLN A 192 1.48 14.89 -8.44
N LEU A 193 0.53 14.57 -7.54
CA LEU A 193 0.56 13.35 -6.72
C LEU A 193 -0.70 12.54 -6.98
N VAL A 194 -0.52 11.24 -7.21
CA VAL A 194 -1.61 10.26 -7.26
C VAL A 194 -1.36 9.25 -6.15
N MET A 195 -2.28 9.16 -5.20
CA MET A 195 -2.11 8.35 -4.01
C MET A 195 -3.34 7.46 -3.77
N LEU A 196 -3.09 6.15 -3.64
CA LEU A 196 -4.10 5.14 -3.38
C LEU A 196 -3.82 4.50 -2.02
N ASN A 197 -4.73 4.65 -1.07
CA ASN A 197 -4.50 4.17 0.27
C ASN A 197 -5.67 3.36 0.78
N PHE A 198 -5.40 2.30 1.55
CA PHE A 198 -6.45 1.71 2.35
C PHE A 198 -7.08 2.78 3.24
N GLY A 199 -8.41 2.77 3.28
CA GLY A 199 -9.18 3.71 4.07
C GLY A 199 -10.53 3.12 4.46
N ILE A 200 -11.31 3.96 5.14
CA ILE A 200 -12.70 3.68 5.49
C ILE A 200 -13.56 4.52 4.54
N ASP A 201 -14.48 3.86 3.84
CA ASP A 201 -15.39 4.55 2.93
C ASP A 201 -16.62 5.14 3.64
N GLU A 202 -17.51 5.76 2.87
CA GLU A 202 -18.70 6.44 3.35
C GLU A 202 -19.73 5.50 4.00
N GLU A 203 -19.59 4.18 3.76
CA GLU A 203 -20.42 3.14 4.34
C GLU A 203 -19.76 2.48 5.57
N GLY A 204 -18.57 2.98 5.99
CA GLY A 204 -17.80 2.41 7.09
C GLY A 204 -17.06 1.12 6.73
N ARG A 205 -16.96 0.77 5.43
CA ARG A 205 -16.26 -0.42 4.96
C ARG A 205 -14.74 -0.16 4.86
N TYR A 206 -13.97 -1.20 5.07
CA TYR A 206 -12.50 -1.17 4.97
C TYR A 206 -11.97 -2.53 4.48
N LEU A 207 -10.67 -2.65 4.29
CA LEU A 207 -10.03 -3.87 3.81
C LEU A 207 -10.52 -5.11 4.56
N GLY A 208 -11.08 -6.07 3.83
CA GLY A 208 -11.59 -7.33 4.40
C GLY A 208 -12.82 -7.20 5.29
N HIS A 209 -13.54 -6.06 5.20
CA HIS A 209 -14.82 -5.85 5.89
C HIS A 209 -15.79 -5.06 5.00
N THR A 210 -16.50 -5.76 4.12
CA THR A 210 -17.45 -5.18 3.16
C THR A 210 -18.83 -5.86 3.19
N GLY A 211 -19.22 -6.38 4.36
CA GLY A 211 -20.55 -7.01 4.60
C GLY A 211 -20.48 -8.51 4.85
N GLY A 212 -19.30 -9.11 4.92
CA GLY A 212 -19.10 -10.51 5.30
C GLY A 212 -18.37 -10.66 6.63
N VAL A 213 -17.58 -11.73 6.74
CA VAL A 213 -16.72 -11.98 7.90
C VAL A 213 -15.60 -10.93 7.91
N ASN A 214 -15.42 -10.26 9.06
CA ASN A 214 -14.34 -9.30 9.24
C ASN A 214 -13.00 -10.05 9.31
N MET A 215 -12.11 -9.74 8.39
CA MET A 215 -10.78 -10.36 8.28
C MET A 215 -9.91 -10.06 9.52
N PHE A 216 -9.90 -8.82 10.01
CA PHE A 216 -9.09 -8.43 11.17
C PHE A 216 -9.63 -9.01 12.49
N ASP A 217 -10.96 -9.11 12.64
CA ASP A 217 -11.56 -9.82 13.77
C ASP A 217 -11.19 -11.31 13.73
N THR A 218 -11.13 -11.90 12.54
CA THR A 218 -10.69 -13.30 12.40
C THR A 218 -9.23 -13.47 12.79
N PHE A 219 -8.34 -12.54 12.39
CA PHE A 219 -6.94 -12.52 12.85
C PHE A 219 -6.87 -12.42 14.39
N ALA A 220 -7.58 -11.48 14.98
CA ALA A 220 -7.59 -11.26 16.42
C ALA A 220 -8.14 -12.48 17.19
N ASN A 221 -9.25 -13.05 16.73
CA ASN A 221 -9.86 -14.22 17.36
C ASN A 221 -8.95 -15.46 17.35
N LEU A 222 -8.31 -15.76 16.22
CA LEU A 222 -7.39 -16.89 16.12
C LEU A 222 -6.12 -16.66 16.94
N TRP A 223 -5.59 -15.44 16.97
CA TRP A 223 -4.41 -15.11 17.76
C TRP A 223 -4.73 -15.15 19.28
N THR A 224 -5.93 -14.71 19.66
CA THR A 224 -6.47 -14.84 21.03
C THR A 224 -6.58 -16.31 21.43
N GLN A 225 -7.13 -17.18 20.56
CA GLN A 225 -7.22 -18.59 20.80
C GLN A 225 -5.85 -19.22 21.06
N MET A 226 -4.83 -18.86 20.27
CA MET A 226 -3.47 -19.37 20.46
C MET A 226 -2.85 -18.89 21.78
N ARG A 227 -3.17 -17.67 22.24
CA ARG A 227 -2.81 -17.21 23.57
C ARG A 227 -3.48 -18.03 24.67
N ASP A 228 -4.77 -18.27 24.56
CA ASP A 228 -5.56 -18.98 25.57
C ASP A 228 -5.17 -20.46 25.64
N GLU A 229 -4.67 -21.03 24.56
CA GLU A 229 -4.07 -22.38 24.49
C GLU A 229 -2.62 -22.42 25.01
N GLY A 230 -2.00 -21.26 25.30
CA GLY A 230 -0.62 -21.17 25.78
C GLY A 230 0.44 -21.38 24.68
N VAL A 231 0.08 -21.32 23.40
CA VAL A 231 1.01 -21.37 22.25
C VAL A 231 1.84 -20.10 22.20
N ILE A 232 1.21 -18.95 22.47
CA ILE A 232 1.84 -17.64 22.62
C ILE A 232 1.54 -17.06 24.01
N SER A 233 2.40 -16.16 24.49
CA SER A 233 2.18 -15.46 25.75
C SER A 233 1.25 -14.26 25.58
N SER A 234 0.77 -13.70 26.72
CA SER A 234 0.00 -12.46 26.72
C SER A 234 0.83 -11.27 26.20
N ASP A 235 2.13 -11.22 26.50
CA ASP A 235 3.02 -10.16 26.01
C ASP A 235 3.21 -10.26 24.49
N GLU A 236 3.36 -11.47 23.95
CA GLU A 236 3.44 -11.69 22.51
C GLU A 236 2.14 -11.28 21.80
N PHE A 237 0.98 -11.56 22.40
CA PHE A 237 -0.30 -11.08 21.88
C PHE A 237 -0.33 -9.54 21.83
N ILE A 238 0.02 -8.87 22.93
CA ILE A 238 0.01 -7.41 23.06
C ILE A 238 1.02 -6.76 22.09
N ASN A 239 2.17 -7.40 21.86
CA ASN A 239 3.19 -6.90 20.94
C ASN A 239 2.76 -7.02 19.46
N THR A 240 1.80 -7.92 19.16
CA THR A 240 1.29 -8.15 17.82
C THR A 240 0.23 -7.10 17.47
N ALA A 241 0.66 -6.02 16.82
CA ALA A 241 -0.24 -5.00 16.32
C ALA A 241 0.24 -4.48 14.95
N PHE A 242 -0.71 -4.33 14.01
CA PHE A 242 -0.43 -3.75 12.70
C PHE A 242 -0.10 -2.26 12.85
N PRO A 243 1.04 -1.78 12.34
CA PRO A 243 1.40 -0.37 12.35
C PRO A 243 0.68 0.37 11.21
N GLN A 244 -0.64 0.32 11.21
CA GLN A 244 -1.51 0.86 10.16
C GLN A 244 -2.62 1.70 10.79
N TYR A 245 -3.07 2.69 10.01
CA TYR A 245 -4.26 3.47 10.32
C TYR A 245 -5.07 3.69 9.04
N TYR A 246 -6.32 3.27 9.04
CA TYR A 246 -7.25 3.49 7.94
C TYR A 246 -8.01 4.78 8.18
N ARG A 247 -7.71 5.78 7.33
CA ARG A 247 -8.35 7.11 7.37
C ARG A 247 -9.67 7.08 6.62
N THR A 248 -10.60 7.88 7.07
CA THR A 248 -11.77 8.27 6.27
C THR A 248 -11.35 9.22 5.15
N VAL A 249 -12.26 9.45 4.18
CA VAL A 249 -12.03 10.43 3.11
C VAL A 249 -11.85 11.84 3.68
N GLU A 250 -12.62 12.18 4.74
CA GLU A 250 -12.49 13.46 5.43
C GLU A 250 -11.12 13.66 6.04
N GLU A 251 -10.57 12.64 6.71
CA GLU A 251 -9.23 12.70 7.31
C GLU A 251 -8.14 12.82 6.25
N PHE A 252 -8.28 12.11 5.11
CA PHE A 252 -7.35 12.28 3.99
C PHE A 252 -7.39 13.68 3.40
N CYS A 253 -8.59 14.28 3.27
CA CYS A 253 -8.80 15.57 2.62
C CYS A 253 -8.54 16.78 3.54
N ALA A 254 -8.61 16.62 4.86
CA ALA A 254 -8.55 17.70 5.83
C ALA A 254 -7.34 18.64 5.66
N PRO A 255 -6.09 18.15 5.43
CA PRO A 255 -4.94 19.03 5.27
C PRO A 255 -5.01 19.98 4.05
N PHE A 256 -5.79 19.62 3.03
CA PHE A 256 -5.92 20.40 1.79
C PHE A 256 -7.06 21.42 1.83
N LYS A 257 -7.99 21.27 2.78
CA LYS A 257 -9.18 22.13 2.91
C LYS A 257 -8.98 23.30 3.87
N ASN A 258 -8.12 23.13 4.87
CA ASN A 258 -7.84 24.12 5.89
C ASN A 258 -6.68 25.04 5.42
N GLU A 259 -6.97 26.32 5.20
CA GLU A 259 -5.98 27.32 4.78
C GLU A 259 -4.88 27.58 5.82
N ASP A 260 -5.15 27.33 7.10
CA ASP A 260 -4.16 27.39 8.18
C ASP A 260 -3.26 26.15 8.24
N SER A 261 -3.59 25.10 7.49
CA SER A 261 -2.77 23.88 7.43
C SER A 261 -1.42 24.18 6.74
N LEU A 262 -0.34 23.72 7.33
CA LEU A 262 1.00 23.80 6.73
C LEU A 262 1.05 23.13 5.34
N VAL A 263 0.25 22.08 5.11
CA VAL A 263 0.14 21.40 3.81
C VAL A 263 -0.49 22.31 2.76
N TYR A 264 -1.56 23.02 3.13
CA TYR A 264 -2.18 24.00 2.25
C TYR A 264 -1.24 25.19 1.97
N GLN A 265 -0.59 25.70 3.03
CA GLN A 265 0.39 26.78 2.91
C GLN A 265 1.63 26.39 2.09
N ALA A 266 2.04 25.11 2.16
CA ALA A 266 3.07 24.55 1.29
C ALA A 266 2.63 24.40 -0.18
N GLY A 267 1.44 24.87 -0.56
CA GLY A 267 0.95 24.91 -1.93
C GLY A 267 0.33 23.64 -2.46
N LEU A 268 0.05 22.62 -1.63
CA LEU A 268 -0.68 21.44 -2.09
C LEU A 268 -2.19 21.73 -2.17
N ARG A 269 -2.80 21.33 -3.28
CA ARG A 269 -4.25 21.45 -3.50
C ARG A 269 -4.84 20.12 -3.95
N LEU A 270 -5.92 19.74 -3.30
CA LEU A 270 -6.69 18.57 -3.70
C LEU A 270 -7.39 18.82 -5.03
N ILE A 271 -7.21 17.92 -6.00
CA ILE A 271 -7.90 17.92 -7.28
C ILE A 271 -9.16 17.04 -7.17
N SER A 272 -8.98 15.83 -6.67
CA SER A 272 -10.07 14.87 -6.50
C SER A 272 -9.77 13.90 -5.35
N ALA A 273 -10.85 13.43 -4.72
CA ALA A 273 -10.84 12.33 -3.77
C ALA A 273 -12.09 11.48 -4.00
N ARG A 274 -11.92 10.18 -4.01
CA ARG A 274 -13.02 9.21 -4.11
C ARG A 274 -12.65 7.92 -3.44
N THR A 275 -13.65 7.17 -2.99
CA THR A 275 -13.46 5.79 -2.56
C THR A 275 -13.74 4.81 -3.70
N GLY A 276 -13.29 3.59 -3.52
CA GLY A 276 -13.58 2.50 -4.44
C GLY A 276 -13.34 1.16 -3.78
N VAL A 277 -14.15 0.19 -4.17
CA VAL A 277 -14.07 -1.20 -3.70
C VAL A 277 -13.68 -2.09 -4.86
N VAL A 278 -12.56 -2.80 -4.70
CA VAL A 278 -12.15 -3.86 -5.61
C VAL A 278 -12.42 -5.20 -4.93
N LYS A 279 -13.21 -6.04 -5.58
CA LYS A 279 -13.60 -7.34 -5.04
C LYS A 279 -12.41 -8.29 -4.94
N CYS A 280 -12.42 -9.11 -3.90
CA CYS A 280 -11.45 -10.18 -3.70
C CYS A 280 -11.45 -11.15 -4.91
N PRO A 281 -10.36 -11.25 -5.68
CA PRO A 281 -10.34 -12.08 -6.87
C PRO A 281 -10.48 -13.57 -6.54
N TYR A 282 -10.06 -14.00 -5.36
CA TYR A 282 -10.18 -15.39 -4.92
C TYR A 282 -11.62 -15.74 -4.55
N ARG A 283 -12.31 -14.84 -3.82
CA ARG A 283 -13.74 -15.01 -3.52
C ARG A 283 -14.56 -14.99 -4.80
N LYS A 284 -14.29 -14.06 -5.69
CA LYS A 284 -14.94 -13.99 -6.99
C LYS A 284 -14.78 -15.29 -7.79
N ALA A 285 -13.56 -15.83 -7.86
CA ALA A 285 -13.30 -17.11 -8.53
C ALA A 285 -14.04 -18.29 -7.90
N TYR A 286 -14.16 -18.30 -6.57
CA TYR A 286 -14.94 -19.31 -5.85
C TYR A 286 -16.42 -19.20 -6.17
N ASP A 287 -17.00 -18.00 -6.10
CA ASP A 287 -18.41 -17.78 -6.39
C ASP A 287 -18.77 -18.09 -7.86
N GLU A 288 -17.89 -17.76 -8.81
CA GLU A 288 -18.07 -18.02 -10.24
C GLU A 288 -17.78 -19.48 -10.64
N SER A 289 -17.30 -20.30 -9.72
CA SER A 289 -16.95 -21.70 -10.00
C SER A 289 -18.16 -22.64 -10.11
N ASP A 290 -19.35 -22.16 -9.76
CA ASP A 290 -20.59 -22.96 -9.74
C ASP A 290 -20.45 -24.33 -9.04
N GLY A 291 -19.67 -24.33 -7.93
CA GLY A 291 -19.41 -25.53 -7.12
C GLY A 291 -18.31 -26.46 -7.64
N THR A 292 -17.60 -26.09 -8.71
CA THR A 292 -16.45 -26.88 -9.20
C THR A 292 -15.19 -26.66 -8.35
N MET A 293 -15.06 -25.52 -7.67
CA MET A 293 -14.03 -25.25 -6.68
C MET A 293 -14.54 -25.62 -5.29
N SER A 294 -13.82 -26.46 -4.57
CA SER A 294 -14.16 -26.80 -3.19
C SER A 294 -13.81 -25.66 -2.22
N ALA A 295 -14.46 -25.60 -1.05
CA ALA A 295 -14.12 -24.66 0.02
C ALA A 295 -12.63 -24.78 0.45
N ARG A 296 -12.05 -25.99 0.40
CA ARG A 296 -10.62 -26.22 0.69
C ARG A 296 -9.72 -25.58 -0.38
N GLU A 297 -10.03 -25.68 -1.66
CA GLU A 297 -9.28 -25.06 -2.75
C GLU A 297 -9.39 -23.54 -2.69
N PHE A 298 -10.57 -23.01 -2.35
CA PHE A 298 -10.73 -21.59 -2.09
C PHE A 298 -9.81 -21.12 -0.93
N ALA A 299 -9.85 -21.79 0.23
CA ALA A 299 -9.01 -21.46 1.37
C ALA A 299 -7.52 -21.48 1.01
N GLN A 300 -7.06 -22.51 0.30
CA GLN A 300 -5.67 -22.65 -0.15
C GLN A 300 -5.24 -21.58 -1.16
N SER A 301 -6.15 -21.00 -1.91
CA SER A 301 -5.86 -19.87 -2.81
C SER A 301 -5.90 -18.52 -2.08
N TYR A 302 -6.79 -18.37 -1.10
CA TYR A 302 -7.06 -17.11 -0.38
C TYR A 302 -6.04 -16.82 0.72
N ILE A 303 -5.72 -17.79 1.57
CA ILE A 303 -4.85 -17.59 2.75
C ILE A 303 -3.43 -17.13 2.38
N PRO A 304 -2.76 -17.64 1.33
CA PRO A 304 -1.44 -17.14 0.93
C PRO A 304 -1.42 -15.63 0.61
N THR A 305 -2.52 -15.07 0.12
CA THR A 305 -2.66 -13.61 -0.08
C THR A 305 -2.61 -12.85 1.22
N LEU A 306 -3.36 -13.28 2.24
CA LEU A 306 -3.33 -12.66 3.58
C LEU A 306 -1.93 -12.75 4.17
N ARG A 307 -1.31 -13.91 4.07
CA ARG A 307 0.03 -14.18 4.58
C ARG A 307 1.10 -13.27 3.94
N SER A 308 0.97 -12.93 2.65
CA SER A 308 1.99 -12.18 1.89
C SER A 308 2.34 -10.83 2.47
N TRP A 309 1.40 -10.16 3.15
CA TRP A 309 1.58 -8.82 3.72
C TRP A 309 1.46 -8.77 5.25
N SER A 310 0.87 -9.79 5.88
CA SER A 310 0.61 -9.80 7.33
C SER A 310 1.57 -10.67 8.13
N GLU A 311 2.26 -11.65 7.52
CA GLU A 311 3.17 -12.60 8.20
C GLU A 311 4.18 -11.92 9.11
N ALA A 312 4.81 -10.84 8.63
CA ALA A 312 5.84 -10.13 9.37
C ALA A 312 5.30 -9.47 10.66
N VAL A 313 3.99 -9.14 10.73
CA VAL A 313 3.39 -8.59 11.96
C VAL A 313 3.36 -9.64 13.04
N PHE A 314 2.89 -10.85 12.72
CA PHE A 314 2.79 -11.97 13.65
C PHE A 314 4.18 -12.47 14.06
N LEU A 315 5.14 -12.58 13.13
CA LEU A 315 6.52 -12.94 13.45
C LEU A 315 7.19 -11.94 14.40
N ASN A 316 7.00 -10.64 14.16
CA ASN A 316 7.62 -9.58 14.97
C ASN A 316 6.92 -9.37 16.33
N GLY A 317 5.71 -9.88 16.51
CA GLY A 317 5.01 -9.89 17.80
C GLY A 317 5.53 -10.96 18.76
N LEU A 318 6.15 -12.01 18.25
CA LEU A 318 6.71 -13.09 19.05
C LEU A 318 8.04 -12.67 19.71
N ASP A 319 8.32 -13.24 20.89
CA ASP A 319 9.53 -12.98 21.66
C ASP A 319 10.78 -13.38 20.84
N ASP A 320 11.74 -12.46 20.76
CA ASP A 320 13.02 -12.68 20.08
C ASP A 320 13.89 -13.75 20.79
N ALA A 321 13.61 -14.07 22.05
CA ALA A 321 14.23 -15.18 22.76
C ALA A 321 13.82 -16.56 22.19
N ARG A 322 12.69 -16.65 21.47
CA ARG A 322 12.33 -17.89 20.77
C ARG A 322 13.23 -18.10 19.55
N PRO A 323 13.69 -19.35 19.31
CA PRO A 323 14.38 -19.68 18.05
C PRO A 323 13.55 -19.26 16.84
N LEU A 324 14.20 -18.76 15.80
CA LEU A 324 13.52 -18.29 14.57
C LEU A 324 12.63 -19.38 13.96
N GLU A 325 13.10 -20.63 13.95
CA GLU A 325 12.32 -21.78 13.47
C GLU A 325 11.03 -21.97 14.27
N GLN A 326 11.08 -21.84 15.59
CA GLN A 326 9.89 -21.94 16.44
C GLN A 326 8.90 -20.81 16.14
N ARG A 327 9.38 -19.58 15.93
CA ARG A 327 8.52 -18.44 15.54
C ARG A 327 7.81 -18.72 14.20
N HIS A 328 8.52 -19.27 13.23
CA HIS A 328 7.91 -19.65 11.95
C HIS A 328 6.86 -20.75 12.12
N LEU A 329 7.12 -21.79 12.93
CA LEU A 329 6.14 -22.87 13.19
C LEU A 329 4.86 -22.32 13.85
N ILE A 330 4.95 -21.37 14.78
CA ILE A 330 3.80 -20.73 15.40
C ILE A 330 2.97 -19.98 14.36
N VAL A 331 3.62 -19.21 13.49
CA VAL A 331 2.95 -18.44 12.44
C VAL A 331 2.37 -19.36 11.34
N ASP A 332 3.04 -20.47 11.03
CA ASP A 332 2.51 -21.51 10.13
C ASP A 332 1.23 -22.14 10.70
N ASP A 333 1.21 -22.47 12.00
CA ASP A 333 0.01 -22.97 12.68
C ASP A 333 -1.14 -21.95 12.65
N PHE A 334 -0.84 -20.66 12.88
CA PHE A 334 -1.82 -19.57 12.78
C PHE A 334 -2.52 -19.52 11.42
N TYR A 335 -1.76 -19.51 10.32
CA TYR A 335 -2.34 -19.49 8.97
C TYR A 335 -3.03 -20.82 8.62
N LYS A 336 -2.55 -21.93 9.13
CA LYS A 336 -3.22 -23.22 8.96
C LYS A 336 -4.59 -23.26 9.64
N ARG A 337 -4.71 -22.71 10.84
CA ARG A 337 -6.01 -22.56 11.55
C ARG A 337 -6.95 -21.67 10.76
N TYR A 338 -6.46 -20.59 10.16
CA TYR A 338 -7.28 -19.73 9.33
C TYR A 338 -7.74 -20.46 8.06
N GLU A 339 -6.83 -21.18 7.39
CA GLU A 339 -7.18 -22.01 6.23
C GLU A 339 -8.26 -23.05 6.56
N ASP A 340 -8.12 -23.73 7.70
CA ASP A 340 -9.10 -24.74 8.13
C ASP A 340 -10.45 -24.09 8.46
N ARG A 341 -10.46 -22.91 9.07
CA ARG A 341 -11.68 -22.14 9.32
C ARG A 341 -12.40 -21.78 8.03
N VAL A 342 -11.70 -21.22 7.05
CA VAL A 342 -12.28 -20.86 5.75
C VAL A 342 -12.74 -22.11 5.00
N ALA A 343 -12.01 -23.21 5.07
CA ALA A 343 -12.40 -24.46 4.43
C ALA A 343 -13.62 -25.11 5.07
N SER A 344 -13.85 -24.90 6.38
CA SER A 344 -15.04 -25.43 7.08
C SER A 344 -16.28 -24.56 6.88
N ASP A 345 -16.10 -23.24 6.74
CA ASP A 345 -17.16 -22.26 6.51
C ASP A 345 -16.63 -21.15 5.61
N PRO A 346 -16.74 -21.31 4.27
CA PRO A 346 -16.19 -20.34 3.31
C PRO A 346 -17.01 -19.06 3.20
N ASP A 347 -18.26 -19.05 3.71
CA ASP A 347 -19.18 -17.97 3.47
C ASP A 347 -18.76 -16.68 4.19
N GLY A 348 -18.86 -15.56 3.46
CA GLY A 348 -18.51 -14.24 3.95
C GLY A 348 -17.00 -13.95 4.03
N HIS A 349 -16.12 -14.94 3.83
CA HIS A 349 -14.68 -14.70 3.78
C HIS A 349 -14.26 -14.09 2.44
N ALA A 350 -13.73 -12.87 2.50
CA ALA A 350 -13.19 -12.14 1.36
C ALA A 350 -12.19 -11.09 1.84
N MET A 351 -11.22 -10.75 1.00
CA MET A 351 -10.37 -9.58 1.19
C MET A 351 -10.70 -8.57 0.08
N ASP A 352 -11.88 -7.96 0.18
CA ASP A 352 -12.22 -6.83 -0.68
C ASP A 352 -11.35 -5.64 -0.32
N TYR A 353 -10.81 -4.97 -1.33
CA TYR A 353 -9.92 -3.82 -1.17
C TYR A 353 -10.74 -2.54 -1.17
N VAL A 354 -10.77 -1.83 -0.06
CA VAL A 354 -11.39 -0.51 0.06
C VAL A 354 -10.30 0.55 0.07
N HIS A 355 -10.28 1.39 -0.96
CA HIS A 355 -9.26 2.42 -1.13
C HIS A 355 -9.85 3.81 -1.27
N CYS A 356 -9.13 4.78 -0.76
CA CYS A 356 -9.28 6.19 -1.11
C CYS A 356 -8.25 6.54 -2.21
N TYR A 357 -8.73 7.08 -3.31
CA TYR A 357 -7.97 7.55 -4.47
C TYR A 357 -7.88 9.07 -4.39
N LEU A 358 -6.68 9.62 -4.36
CA LEU A 358 -6.42 11.04 -4.19
C LEU A 358 -5.56 11.55 -5.36
N ALA A 359 -5.98 12.64 -5.97
CA ALA A 359 -5.16 13.44 -6.88
C ALA A 359 -4.90 14.80 -6.25
N VAL A 360 -3.63 15.20 -6.19
CA VAL A 360 -3.18 16.45 -5.57
C VAL A 360 -2.20 17.15 -6.51
N ARG A 361 -2.23 18.48 -6.54
CA ARG A 361 -1.33 19.33 -7.33
C ARG A 361 -0.57 20.29 -6.42
N LYS A 362 0.69 20.53 -6.71
CA LYS A 362 1.49 21.66 -6.19
C LYS A 362 1.17 22.91 -7.01
N ILE A 363 0.63 23.94 -6.41
CA ILE A 363 0.49 25.25 -7.10
C ILE A 363 1.84 25.96 -7.16
N ALA A 364 2.03 26.83 -8.16
CA ALA A 364 3.17 27.71 -8.18
C ALA A 364 3.10 28.70 -7.00
N ASP A 365 4.25 29.02 -6.43
CA ASP A 365 4.31 30.06 -5.41
C ASP A 365 3.77 31.36 -6.03
N GLN A 366 2.80 31.98 -5.37
CA GLN A 366 2.36 33.30 -5.74
C GLN A 366 3.49 34.30 -5.36
N SER A 367 4.31 34.64 -6.36
CA SER A 367 5.35 35.64 -6.23
C SER A 367 4.75 37.04 -6.07
#